data_f5c24a857f73fb172a3dc6c584d2d50c
#
_entry.id   f5c24a857f73fb172a3dc6c584d2d50c
#
_cell.length_a   1.000
_cell.length_b   1.000
_cell.length_c   1.000
_cell.angle_alpha   90.00
_cell.angle_beta   90.00
_cell.angle_gamma   90.00
#
_symmetry.space_group_name_H-M   'P 1'
#
loop_
_entity.id
_entity.type
_entity.pdbx_description
1 polymer ?
#
loop_
_entity_poly.entity_id
_entity_poly.type
_entity_poly.pdbx_seq_one_letter_code
_entity_poly.pdbx_strand_id
1 'polypeptide(L)'
;MNDGRTIIALDMEWNQPLPWKEYPRVPRALMPGEIIQIGAVKLGPDGSIADELRLSVRPKYFKQVHWKVKKLTQISEEEMMNGLPFPEAAAKLGAWLTSDGAPFDIFAWGGEDERVLTANLEAWGLDPDWVPEEIYDLRLIYDSFLGRNEQSTSLTDAAAELGAELELMQHDSLNDARYLAAICARTDLSRGKREYEELGPAPAPGEPMQRLRLGGFADFDAVVKEPEFRRFACPGCGRERTVAEWIPQNKDKQLGLVRCPCGYGSFLRLHWKPRPNGTLSAVRTVYGLDEAAAVYYKKRLDRWVNAQKHAKKAKEKEAAGKENT
;
A
#
# COMPACT_ATOMS: atom_id res chain seq x y z
N MET A 1 20.12 6.96 -13.79
CA MET A 1 21.37 6.50 -13.14
C MET A 1 21.18 6.62 -11.65
N ASN A 2 21.58 5.62 -10.92
CA ASN A 2 21.47 5.61 -9.45
C ASN A 2 22.46 6.64 -8.89
N ASP A 3 22.06 7.40 -7.88
CA ASP A 3 22.87 8.44 -7.20
C ASP A 3 24.02 7.86 -6.34
N GLY A 4 24.50 6.66 -6.66
CA GLY A 4 25.55 5.94 -5.94
C GLY A 4 25.04 5.15 -4.72
N ARG A 5 23.71 5.05 -4.55
CA ARG A 5 23.09 4.28 -3.46
C ARG A 5 22.77 2.85 -3.91
N THR A 6 22.94 1.90 -3.02
CA THR A 6 22.52 0.50 -3.26
C THR A 6 20.99 0.38 -3.26
N ILE A 7 20.42 -0.27 -4.27
CA ILE A 7 18.98 -0.55 -4.32
C ILE A 7 18.71 -1.86 -3.61
N ILE A 8 17.78 -1.82 -2.66
CA ILE A 8 17.29 -2.99 -1.92
C ILE A 8 15.83 -3.20 -2.26
N ALA A 9 15.49 -4.35 -2.81
CA ALA A 9 14.12 -4.83 -2.92
C ALA A 9 13.80 -5.67 -1.68
N LEU A 10 12.77 -5.30 -0.92
CA LEU A 10 12.39 -5.94 0.34
C LEU A 10 10.94 -6.40 0.28
N ASP A 11 10.70 -7.63 0.68
CA ASP A 11 9.36 -8.18 0.88
C ASP A 11 9.31 -8.99 2.17
N MET A 12 8.16 -9.02 2.83
CA MET A 12 7.97 -9.74 4.07
C MET A 12 6.66 -10.48 4.09
N GLU A 13 6.67 -11.64 4.74
CA GLU A 13 5.45 -12.37 5.07
C GLU A 13 5.18 -12.28 6.57
N TRP A 14 3.91 -12.15 6.95
CA TRP A 14 3.54 -12.04 8.36
C TRP A 14 2.32 -12.87 8.73
N ASN A 15 2.36 -13.43 9.91
CA ASN A 15 1.25 -14.18 10.48
C ASN A 15 0.27 -13.24 11.19
N GLN A 16 -1.01 -13.57 11.12
CA GLN A 16 -2.10 -12.78 11.69
C GLN A 16 -2.69 -13.47 12.92
N PRO A 17 -3.33 -12.70 13.84
CA PRO A 17 -4.06 -13.29 14.95
C PRO A 17 -5.26 -14.10 14.44
N LEU A 18 -5.49 -15.27 15.05
CA LEU A 18 -6.70 -16.05 14.77
C LEU A 18 -7.94 -15.34 15.34
N PRO A 19 -9.01 -15.16 14.55
CA PRO A 19 -10.17 -14.35 14.96
C PRO A 19 -10.92 -14.86 16.20
N TRP A 20 -10.76 -16.17 16.50
CA TRP A 20 -11.45 -16.84 17.63
C TRP A 20 -10.57 -16.98 18.88
N LYS A 21 -9.31 -16.50 18.83
CA LYS A 21 -8.34 -16.65 19.92
C LYS A 21 -8.04 -15.30 20.55
N GLU A 22 -8.07 -15.28 21.87
CA GLU A 22 -7.66 -14.11 22.64
C GLU A 22 -6.13 -14.08 22.82
N TYR A 23 -5.55 -12.90 22.69
CA TYR A 23 -4.12 -12.67 22.82
C TYR A 23 -3.83 -11.54 23.82
N PRO A 24 -4.08 -11.76 25.12
CA PRO A 24 -4.07 -10.68 26.13
C PRO A 24 -2.69 -10.01 26.34
N ARG A 25 -1.62 -10.62 25.82
CA ARG A 25 -0.24 -10.10 25.96
C ARG A 25 0.36 -9.60 24.67
N VAL A 26 -0.41 -9.54 23.60
CA VAL A 26 0.09 -9.01 22.31
C VAL A 26 0.19 -7.49 22.40
N PRO A 27 1.36 -6.90 22.11
CA PRO A 27 1.49 -5.46 21.97
C PRO A 27 0.53 -4.91 20.91
N ARG A 28 -0.06 -3.75 21.16
CA ARG A 28 -1.01 -3.12 20.22
C ARG A 28 -0.39 -2.90 18.83
N ALA A 29 0.90 -2.61 18.78
CA ALA A 29 1.66 -2.44 17.54
C ALA A 29 1.57 -3.67 16.62
N LEU A 30 1.51 -4.89 17.15
CA LEU A 30 1.43 -6.14 16.38
C LEU A 30 0.04 -6.46 15.80
N MET A 31 -0.94 -5.59 15.91
CA MET A 31 -2.27 -5.84 15.34
C MET A 31 -2.27 -6.05 13.81
N PRO A 32 -1.32 -5.48 13.01
CA PRO A 32 -1.18 -5.82 11.60
C PRO A 32 -0.74 -7.26 11.36
N GLY A 33 0.20 -7.76 12.17
CA GLY A 33 0.75 -9.10 12.09
C GLY A 33 2.17 -9.22 12.64
N GLU A 34 2.59 -10.44 12.88
CA GLU A 34 3.95 -10.77 13.34
C GLU A 34 4.75 -11.35 12.19
N ILE A 35 5.90 -10.75 11.86
CA ILE A 35 6.75 -11.17 10.75
C ILE A 35 7.21 -12.63 10.94
N ILE A 36 7.08 -13.43 9.88
CA ILE A 36 7.49 -14.85 9.85
C ILE A 36 8.52 -15.14 8.75
N GLN A 37 8.66 -14.25 7.77
CA GLN A 37 9.69 -14.38 6.75
C GLN A 37 10.11 -12.99 6.26
N ILE A 38 11.41 -12.84 5.94
CA ILE A 38 11.98 -11.63 5.35
C ILE A 38 12.78 -12.08 4.12
N GLY A 39 12.49 -11.48 2.98
CA GLY A 39 13.21 -11.63 1.73
C GLY A 39 13.76 -10.31 1.26
N ALA A 40 15.03 -10.26 0.89
CA ALA A 40 15.65 -9.04 0.38
C ALA A 40 16.65 -9.35 -0.73
N VAL A 41 16.74 -8.44 -1.70
CA VAL A 41 17.64 -8.54 -2.85
C VAL A 41 18.41 -7.22 -2.98
N LYS A 42 19.74 -7.29 -3.06
CA LYS A 42 20.59 -6.17 -3.43
C LYS A 42 20.79 -6.14 -4.95
N LEU A 43 20.62 -4.97 -5.54
CA LEU A 43 20.94 -4.75 -6.96
C LEU A 43 22.30 -4.09 -7.10
N GLY A 44 23.08 -4.61 -8.03
CA GLY A 44 24.28 -3.97 -8.51
C GLY A 44 24.01 -2.72 -9.35
N PRO A 45 25.06 -1.93 -9.66
CA PRO A 45 24.92 -0.70 -10.45
C PRO A 45 24.37 -0.93 -11.87
N ASP A 46 24.51 -2.12 -12.40
CA ASP A 46 24.02 -2.56 -13.72
C ASP A 46 22.58 -3.12 -13.67
N GLY A 47 21.97 -3.15 -12.48
CA GLY A 47 20.64 -3.71 -12.26
C GLY A 47 20.60 -5.23 -12.11
N SER A 48 21.76 -5.90 -12.10
CA SER A 48 21.85 -7.34 -11.79
C SER A 48 21.71 -7.60 -10.29
N ILE A 49 21.31 -8.83 -9.92
CA ILE A 49 21.26 -9.25 -8.52
C ILE A 49 22.71 -9.42 -8.04
N ALA A 50 23.10 -8.63 -7.03
CA ALA A 50 24.44 -8.70 -6.42
C ALA A 50 24.46 -9.61 -5.19
N ASP A 51 23.39 -9.63 -4.39
CA ASP A 51 23.27 -10.47 -3.19
C ASP A 51 21.81 -10.66 -2.80
N GLU A 52 21.52 -11.71 -2.05
CA GLU A 52 20.18 -12.08 -1.62
C GLU A 52 20.17 -12.53 -0.16
N LEU A 53 19.08 -12.22 0.54
CA LEU A 53 18.86 -12.64 1.91
C LEU A 53 17.47 -13.25 2.06
N ARG A 54 17.38 -14.41 2.71
CA ARG A 54 16.12 -15.01 3.17
C ARG A 54 16.25 -15.39 4.65
N LEU A 55 15.34 -14.90 5.47
CA LEU A 55 15.28 -15.21 6.89
C LEU A 55 13.90 -15.75 7.25
N SER A 56 13.85 -16.94 7.85
CA SER A 56 12.65 -17.41 8.54
C SER A 56 12.63 -16.86 9.96
N VAL A 57 11.49 -16.33 10.39
CA VAL A 57 11.34 -15.64 11.68
C VAL A 57 10.32 -16.38 12.54
N ARG A 58 10.71 -16.70 13.76
CA ARG A 58 9.87 -17.39 14.73
C ARG A 58 8.98 -16.40 15.47
N PRO A 59 7.64 -16.48 15.32
CA PRO A 59 6.74 -15.61 16.03
C PRO A 59 6.71 -15.92 17.53
N LYS A 60 6.61 -14.88 18.33
CA LYS A 60 6.46 -14.96 19.79
C LYS A 60 5.01 -15.11 20.22
N TYR A 61 4.12 -14.38 19.56
CA TYR A 61 2.73 -14.23 19.95
C TYR A 61 1.78 -15.07 19.08
N PHE A 62 1.89 -15.01 17.77
CA PHE A 62 1.01 -15.71 16.82
C PHE A 62 1.63 -17.04 16.36
N LYS A 63 1.86 -17.95 17.32
CA LYS A 63 2.57 -19.23 17.08
C LYS A 63 1.83 -20.20 16.16
N GLN A 64 0.53 -20.05 16.01
CA GLN A 64 -0.30 -20.84 15.11
C GLN A 64 -0.48 -20.10 13.80
N VAL A 65 -0.17 -20.74 12.67
CA VAL A 65 -0.33 -20.09 11.35
C VAL A 65 -1.80 -19.83 11.08
N HIS A 66 -2.11 -18.57 10.76
CA HIS A 66 -3.46 -18.19 10.33
C HIS A 66 -3.78 -18.89 9.00
N TRP A 67 -4.98 -19.45 8.86
CA TRP A 67 -5.36 -20.27 7.70
C TRP A 67 -5.21 -19.57 6.35
N LYS A 68 -5.41 -18.25 6.28
CA LYS A 68 -5.17 -17.45 5.06
C LYS A 68 -3.68 -17.37 4.73
N VAL A 69 -2.85 -17.15 5.73
CA VAL A 69 -1.39 -17.10 5.58
C VAL A 69 -0.89 -18.45 5.09
N LYS A 70 -1.29 -19.55 5.73
CA LYS A 70 -0.94 -20.91 5.30
C LYS A 70 -1.35 -21.20 3.85
N LYS A 71 -2.52 -20.70 3.42
CA LYS A 71 -3.01 -20.89 2.03
C LYS A 71 -2.18 -20.11 1.02
N LEU A 72 -1.70 -18.92 1.39
CA LEU A 72 -0.97 -18.03 0.48
C LEU A 72 0.52 -18.37 0.43
N THR A 73 1.19 -18.40 1.58
CA THR A 73 2.66 -18.50 1.67
C THR A 73 3.19 -19.92 1.62
N GLN A 74 2.33 -20.92 1.86
CA GLN A 74 2.71 -22.34 2.02
C GLN A 74 3.74 -22.61 3.14
N ILE A 75 4.08 -21.60 3.96
CA ILE A 75 5.00 -21.74 5.10
C ILE A 75 4.38 -22.72 6.10
N SER A 76 5.14 -23.75 6.47
CA SER A 76 4.72 -24.72 7.48
C SER A 76 4.90 -24.17 8.90
N GLU A 77 4.14 -24.72 9.87
CA GLU A 77 4.35 -24.36 11.27
C GLU A 77 5.75 -24.77 11.76
N GLU A 78 6.29 -25.86 11.23
CA GLU A 78 7.64 -26.32 11.55
C GLU A 78 8.70 -25.32 11.04
N GLU A 79 8.61 -24.88 9.79
CA GLU A 79 9.51 -23.88 9.22
C GLU A 79 9.46 -22.58 10.02
N MET A 80 8.26 -22.08 10.30
CA MET A 80 8.04 -20.88 11.08
C MET A 80 8.64 -21.00 12.50
N MET A 81 8.43 -22.13 13.18
CA MET A 81 8.93 -22.33 14.54
C MET A 81 10.44 -22.58 14.64
N ASN A 82 11.06 -23.04 13.56
CA ASN A 82 12.51 -23.19 13.44
C ASN A 82 13.24 -21.90 13.05
N GLY A 83 12.48 -20.83 12.73
CA GLY A 83 13.02 -19.51 12.41
C GLY A 83 13.76 -18.84 13.57
N LEU A 84 14.46 -17.77 13.27
CA LEU A 84 15.15 -16.93 14.25
C LEU A 84 14.16 -16.13 15.08
N PRO A 85 14.44 -15.80 16.36
CA PRO A 85 13.71 -14.76 17.05
C PRO A 85 13.80 -13.42 16.27
N PHE A 86 12.73 -12.63 16.26
CA PHE A 86 12.70 -11.39 15.48
C PHE A 86 13.86 -10.42 15.77
N PRO A 87 14.34 -10.21 17.02
CA PRO A 87 15.50 -9.38 17.26
C PRO A 87 16.79 -9.85 16.56
N GLU A 88 17.00 -11.15 16.49
CA GLU A 88 18.14 -11.73 15.78
C GLU A 88 17.99 -11.58 14.25
N ALA A 89 16.78 -11.79 13.74
CA ALA A 89 16.48 -11.60 12.33
C ALA A 89 16.67 -10.13 11.91
N ALA A 90 16.18 -9.18 12.73
CA ALA A 90 16.36 -7.74 12.51
C ALA A 90 17.85 -7.34 12.54
N ALA A 91 18.63 -7.87 13.48
CA ALA A 91 20.08 -7.63 13.53
C ALA A 91 20.80 -8.19 12.30
N LYS A 92 20.44 -9.38 11.84
CA LYS A 92 21.01 -9.98 10.61
C LYS A 92 20.63 -9.21 9.36
N LEU A 93 19.38 -8.75 9.25
CA LEU A 93 18.95 -7.90 8.16
C LEU A 93 19.78 -6.60 8.14
N GLY A 94 19.90 -5.93 9.27
CA GLY A 94 20.69 -4.70 9.39
C GLY A 94 22.18 -4.90 9.02
N ALA A 95 22.81 -5.96 9.52
CA ALA A 95 24.18 -6.29 9.18
C ALA A 95 24.35 -6.57 7.68
N TRP A 96 23.38 -7.25 7.05
CA TRP A 96 23.39 -7.48 5.62
C TRP A 96 23.17 -6.21 4.81
N LEU A 97 22.22 -5.36 5.20
CA LEU A 97 21.94 -4.07 4.55
C LEU A 97 23.19 -3.17 4.51
N THR A 98 23.95 -3.15 5.60
CA THR A 98 25.12 -2.26 5.78
C THR A 98 26.46 -2.91 5.45
N SER A 99 26.49 -4.15 4.94
CA SER A 99 27.69 -4.95 4.77
C SER A 99 28.72 -4.37 3.80
N ASP A 100 28.28 -3.58 2.83
CA ASP A 100 29.14 -2.92 1.83
C ASP A 100 29.53 -1.48 2.23
N GLY A 101 29.01 -0.97 3.33
CA GLY A 101 29.24 0.40 3.81
C GLY A 101 28.68 1.49 2.90
N ALA A 102 27.96 1.13 1.84
CA ALA A 102 27.33 2.07 0.93
C ALA A 102 25.97 2.54 1.48
N PRO A 103 25.55 3.79 1.21
CA PRO A 103 24.19 4.20 1.48
C PRO A 103 23.23 3.40 0.60
N PHE A 104 22.03 3.09 1.11
CA PHE A 104 21.05 2.29 0.38
C PHE A 104 19.66 2.92 0.43
N ASP A 105 18.80 2.49 -0.49
CA ASP A 105 17.37 2.78 -0.52
C ASP A 105 16.59 1.46 -0.54
N ILE A 106 15.53 1.37 0.24
CA ILE A 106 14.65 0.19 0.30
C ILE A 106 13.38 0.47 -0.50
N PHE A 107 13.01 -0.49 -1.34
CA PHE A 107 11.77 -0.50 -2.12
C PHE A 107 10.93 -1.73 -1.75
N ALA A 108 9.63 -1.53 -1.52
CA ALA A 108 8.65 -2.57 -1.24
C ALA A 108 7.41 -2.40 -2.13
N TRP A 109 6.53 -3.41 -2.20
CA TRP A 109 5.30 -3.34 -3.01
C TRP A 109 4.10 -2.89 -2.20
N GLY A 110 3.88 -1.60 -2.12
CA GLY A 110 2.88 -0.98 -1.25
C GLY A 110 3.46 -0.58 0.11
N GLY A 111 2.67 0.11 0.92
CA GLY A 111 3.11 0.62 2.23
C GLY A 111 2.89 -0.35 3.40
N GLU A 112 2.51 -1.61 3.13
CA GLU A 112 2.19 -2.55 4.21
C GLU A 112 3.48 -3.10 4.86
N ASP A 113 4.53 -3.36 4.09
CA ASP A 113 5.82 -3.86 4.60
C ASP A 113 6.45 -2.89 5.59
N GLU A 114 6.52 -1.59 5.24
CA GLU A 114 7.00 -0.54 6.14
C GLU A 114 6.20 -0.54 7.45
N ARG A 115 4.88 -0.57 7.35
CA ARG A 115 3.99 -0.54 8.51
C ARG A 115 4.17 -1.76 9.40
N VAL A 116 4.33 -2.96 8.81
CA VAL A 116 4.52 -4.21 9.55
C VAL A 116 5.90 -4.27 10.17
N LEU A 117 6.95 -3.84 9.47
CA LEU A 117 8.30 -3.77 10.01
C LEU A 117 8.35 -2.84 11.22
N THR A 118 7.85 -1.62 11.09
CA THR A 118 7.78 -0.63 12.17
C THR A 118 7.04 -1.18 13.38
N ALA A 119 5.86 -1.80 13.17
CA ALA A 119 5.07 -2.38 14.24
C ALA A 119 5.80 -3.51 14.98
N ASN A 120 6.56 -4.34 14.24
CA ASN A 120 7.35 -5.41 14.88
C ASN A 120 8.56 -4.85 15.65
N LEU A 121 9.27 -3.88 15.10
CA LEU A 121 10.36 -3.19 15.81
C LEU A 121 9.86 -2.55 17.11
N GLU A 122 8.76 -1.81 17.06
CA GLU A 122 8.12 -1.19 18.22
C GLU A 122 7.72 -2.22 19.29
N ALA A 123 7.09 -3.32 18.86
CA ALA A 123 6.65 -4.38 19.77
C ALA A 123 7.78 -5.09 20.51
N TRP A 124 8.98 -5.06 19.95
CA TRP A 124 10.19 -5.61 20.56
C TRP A 124 11.07 -4.53 21.23
N GLY A 125 10.66 -3.25 21.18
CA GLY A 125 11.42 -2.14 21.72
C GLY A 125 12.77 -1.93 21.02
N LEU A 126 12.80 -2.20 19.72
CA LEU A 126 13.99 -2.04 18.86
C LEU A 126 13.89 -0.72 18.09
N ASP A 127 15.00 0.00 18.05
CA ASP A 127 15.17 1.24 17.27
C ASP A 127 16.54 1.20 16.58
N PRO A 128 16.69 0.38 15.53
CA PRO A 128 17.98 0.18 14.90
C PRO A 128 18.32 1.29 13.89
N ASP A 129 19.55 1.77 13.91
CA ASP A 129 20.07 2.84 13.03
C ASP A 129 20.02 2.52 11.53
N TRP A 130 19.81 1.25 11.16
CA TRP A 130 19.75 0.84 9.75
C TRP A 130 18.39 1.07 9.10
N VAL A 131 17.34 1.35 9.86
CA VAL A 131 16.02 1.63 9.28
C VAL A 131 16.08 3.02 8.62
N PRO A 132 15.86 3.13 7.30
CA PRO A 132 15.87 4.43 6.64
C PRO A 132 14.65 5.25 7.02
N GLU A 133 14.70 6.56 6.83
CA GLU A 133 13.56 7.46 7.03
C GLU A 133 12.40 7.14 6.09
N GLU A 134 12.66 6.56 4.94
CA GLU A 134 11.67 6.21 3.92
C GLU A 134 11.92 4.81 3.37
N ILE A 135 10.89 3.97 3.35
CA ILE A 135 10.81 2.76 2.53
C ILE A 135 9.87 3.09 1.37
N TYR A 136 10.42 3.12 0.16
CA TYR A 136 9.70 3.56 -1.02
C TYR A 136 8.65 2.53 -1.46
N ASP A 137 7.39 2.94 -1.60
CA ASP A 137 6.35 2.14 -2.27
C ASP A 137 6.63 2.11 -3.79
N LEU A 138 7.26 1.03 -4.24
CA LEU A 138 7.61 0.84 -5.65
C LEU A 138 6.37 0.82 -6.56
N ARG A 139 5.22 0.38 -6.06
CA ARG A 139 3.98 0.39 -6.83
C ARG A 139 3.53 1.81 -7.19
N LEU A 140 3.70 2.78 -6.28
CA LEU A 140 3.41 4.18 -6.58
C LEU A 140 4.34 4.73 -7.66
N ILE A 141 5.64 4.40 -7.55
CA ILE A 141 6.65 4.79 -8.54
C ILE A 141 6.34 4.17 -9.91
N TYR A 142 6.05 2.87 -9.93
CA TYR A 142 5.68 2.13 -11.14
C TYR A 142 4.41 2.68 -11.81
N ASP A 143 3.35 2.89 -11.06
CA ASP A 143 2.10 3.46 -11.58
C ASP A 143 2.31 4.87 -12.16
N SER A 144 3.12 5.70 -11.50
CA SER A 144 3.50 7.02 -12.00
C SER A 144 4.32 6.94 -13.27
N PHE A 145 5.28 6.02 -13.35
CA PHE A 145 6.11 5.80 -14.53
C PHE A 145 5.27 5.48 -15.77
N LEU A 146 4.19 4.72 -15.62
CA LEU A 146 3.24 4.37 -16.69
C LEU A 146 2.13 5.41 -16.88
N GLY A 147 2.13 6.51 -16.12
CA GLY A 147 1.06 7.51 -16.15
C GLY A 147 -0.27 7.00 -15.62
N ARG A 148 -0.26 5.93 -14.81
CA ARG A 148 -1.45 5.34 -14.19
C ARG A 148 -1.70 5.94 -12.82
N ASN A 149 -2.98 6.03 -12.44
CA ASN A 149 -3.40 6.42 -11.09
C ASN A 149 -3.94 5.22 -10.28
N GLU A 150 -3.80 4.01 -10.79
CA GLU A 150 -4.41 2.81 -10.23
C GLU A 150 -3.39 2.00 -9.44
N GLN A 151 -3.51 2.01 -8.12
CA GLN A 151 -2.71 1.19 -7.20
C GLN A 151 -3.25 -0.25 -7.09
N SER A 152 -3.58 -0.87 -8.21
CA SER A 152 -4.23 -2.19 -8.22
C SER A 152 -3.45 -3.25 -9.00
N THR A 153 -2.34 -2.88 -9.61
CA THR A 153 -1.49 -3.83 -10.34
C THR A 153 -0.84 -4.78 -9.34
N SER A 154 -0.92 -6.08 -9.61
CA SER A 154 -0.19 -7.06 -8.81
C SER A 154 1.31 -6.98 -9.09
N LEU A 155 2.13 -7.46 -8.16
CA LEU A 155 3.59 -7.48 -8.32
C LEU A 155 4.01 -8.25 -9.57
N THR A 156 3.40 -9.40 -9.81
CA THR A 156 3.70 -10.26 -10.96
C THR A 156 3.24 -9.67 -12.29
N ASP A 157 2.04 -9.02 -12.30
CA ASP A 157 1.57 -8.33 -13.51
C ASP A 157 2.49 -7.16 -13.88
N ALA A 158 2.94 -6.40 -12.87
CA ALA A 158 3.88 -5.29 -13.09
C ALA A 158 5.22 -5.78 -13.64
N ALA A 159 5.76 -6.87 -13.11
CA ALA A 159 6.98 -7.48 -13.61
C ALA A 159 6.83 -7.96 -15.07
N ALA A 160 5.73 -8.65 -15.36
CA ALA A 160 5.43 -9.14 -16.72
C ALA A 160 5.26 -7.98 -17.73
N GLU A 161 4.55 -6.91 -17.35
CA GLU A 161 4.40 -5.71 -18.21
C GLU A 161 5.75 -5.04 -18.55
N LEU A 162 6.75 -5.16 -17.67
CA LEU A 162 8.11 -4.67 -17.89
C LEU A 162 9.00 -5.72 -18.58
N GLY A 163 8.46 -6.86 -19.03
CA GLY A 163 9.20 -7.92 -19.68
C GLY A 163 10.11 -8.71 -18.73
N ALA A 164 9.80 -8.73 -17.44
CA ALA A 164 10.46 -9.58 -16.45
C ALA A 164 9.58 -10.81 -16.19
N GLU A 165 9.67 -11.79 -17.05
CA GLU A 165 8.98 -13.07 -16.86
C GLU A 165 9.80 -13.95 -15.91
N LEU A 166 9.38 -13.99 -14.63
CA LEU A 166 9.95 -14.86 -13.61
C LEU A 166 8.92 -15.95 -13.29
N GLU A 167 9.29 -17.19 -13.45
CA GLU A 167 8.45 -18.35 -13.09
C GLU A 167 8.72 -18.74 -11.61
N LEU A 168 8.54 -17.79 -10.69
CA LEU A 168 8.76 -18.01 -9.27
C LEU A 168 7.42 -18.12 -8.54
N MET A 169 7.41 -18.96 -7.51
CA MET A 169 6.24 -19.10 -6.63
C MET A 169 6.02 -17.80 -5.85
N GLN A 170 4.82 -17.23 -5.96
CA GLN A 170 4.40 -16.04 -5.22
C GLN A 170 4.21 -16.34 -3.72
N HIS A 171 4.22 -15.30 -2.90
CA HIS A 171 4.08 -15.38 -1.44
C HIS A 171 5.19 -16.18 -0.75
N ASP A 172 6.37 -16.17 -1.33
CA ASP A 172 7.65 -16.44 -0.69
C ASP A 172 8.43 -15.13 -0.71
N SER A 173 8.81 -14.61 0.43
CA SER A 173 9.36 -13.26 0.54
C SER A 173 10.60 -13.03 -0.33
N LEU A 174 11.47 -14.04 -0.52
CA LEU A 174 12.63 -13.89 -1.40
C LEU A 174 12.22 -13.88 -2.87
N ASN A 175 11.26 -14.71 -3.28
CA ASN A 175 10.77 -14.71 -4.65
C ASN A 175 10.06 -13.38 -4.98
N ASP A 176 9.25 -12.86 -4.05
CA ASP A 176 8.57 -11.58 -4.23
C ASP A 176 9.59 -10.41 -4.22
N ALA A 177 10.65 -10.47 -3.41
CA ALA A 177 11.77 -9.54 -3.48
C ALA A 177 12.53 -9.61 -4.83
N ARG A 178 12.62 -10.78 -5.48
CA ARG A 178 13.19 -10.93 -6.84
C ARG A 178 12.31 -10.28 -7.90
N TYR A 179 10.98 -10.41 -7.81
CA TYR A 179 10.06 -9.67 -8.68
C TYR A 179 10.22 -8.16 -8.49
N LEU A 180 10.29 -7.69 -7.24
CA LEU A 180 10.56 -6.28 -6.93
C LEU A 180 11.89 -5.81 -7.54
N ALA A 181 12.96 -6.58 -7.38
CA ALA A 181 14.27 -6.28 -7.94
C ALA A 181 14.21 -6.15 -9.47
N ALA A 182 13.48 -7.05 -10.13
CA ALA A 182 13.29 -7.00 -11.58
C ALA A 182 12.54 -5.74 -12.05
N ILE A 183 11.55 -5.26 -11.27
CA ILE A 183 10.84 -4.01 -11.53
C ILE A 183 11.77 -2.81 -11.27
N CYS A 184 12.52 -2.81 -10.15
CA CYS A 184 13.50 -1.77 -9.83
C CYS A 184 14.52 -1.58 -10.96
N ALA A 185 15.05 -2.67 -11.51
CA ALA A 185 16.03 -2.64 -12.60
C ALA A 185 15.49 -2.05 -13.91
N ARG A 186 14.16 -1.99 -14.08
CA ARG A 186 13.47 -1.54 -15.31
C ARG A 186 12.71 -0.23 -15.16
N THR A 187 12.75 0.37 -13.96
CA THR A 187 12.03 1.61 -13.65
C THR A 187 13.03 2.76 -13.40
N ASP A 188 12.68 3.99 -13.80
CA ASP A 188 13.46 5.17 -13.44
C ASP A 188 13.23 5.54 -11.96
N LEU A 189 13.95 4.85 -11.09
CA LEU A 189 13.86 5.06 -9.64
C LEU A 189 14.33 6.45 -9.22
N SER A 190 15.32 7.04 -9.93
CA SER A 190 15.82 8.37 -9.60
C SER A 190 14.72 9.42 -9.80
N ARG A 191 13.95 9.31 -10.88
CA ARG A 191 12.78 10.16 -11.10
C ARG A 191 11.70 9.86 -10.06
N GLY A 192 11.39 8.58 -9.84
CA GLY A 192 10.38 8.14 -8.88
C GLY A 192 10.65 8.66 -7.47
N LYS A 193 11.89 8.62 -7.01
CA LYS A 193 12.30 9.16 -5.70
C LYS A 193 12.12 10.68 -5.62
N ARG A 194 12.53 11.44 -6.64
CA ARG A 194 12.33 12.91 -6.67
C ARG A 194 10.88 13.31 -6.65
N GLU A 195 10.02 12.55 -7.31
CA GLU A 195 8.60 12.81 -7.39
C GLU A 195 7.81 12.12 -6.22
N TYR A 196 8.48 11.34 -5.37
CA TYR A 196 7.85 10.47 -4.39
C TYR A 196 6.98 11.22 -3.37
N GLU A 197 7.45 12.36 -2.88
CA GLU A 197 6.67 13.21 -1.97
C GLU A 197 5.37 13.71 -2.63
N GLU A 198 5.39 13.90 -3.96
CA GLU A 198 4.19 14.26 -4.72
C GLU A 198 3.27 13.07 -4.96
N LEU A 199 3.83 11.85 -5.06
CA LEU A 199 3.09 10.61 -5.18
C LEU A 199 2.46 10.19 -3.85
N GLY A 200 3.17 10.38 -2.79
CA GLY A 200 2.92 10.15 -1.36
C GLY A 200 1.94 9.04 -0.99
N PRO A 201 2.24 8.20 -0.02
CA PRO A 201 1.26 7.23 0.48
C PRO A 201 0.01 7.96 0.96
N ALA A 202 -1.15 7.31 0.79
CA ALA A 202 -2.38 7.85 1.37
C ALA A 202 -2.20 7.92 2.88
N PRO A 203 -2.30 9.12 3.51
CA PRO A 203 -2.16 9.23 4.95
C PRO A 203 -3.11 8.23 5.60
N ALA A 204 -2.63 7.47 6.59
CA ALA A 204 -3.50 6.61 7.38
C ALA A 204 -4.57 7.52 8.00
N PRO A 205 -5.85 7.34 7.67
CA PRO A 205 -6.88 8.13 8.33
C PRO A 205 -6.86 7.73 9.82
N GLY A 206 -7.04 8.71 10.70
CA GLY A 206 -7.22 8.48 12.12
C GLY A 206 -8.37 7.51 12.43
N GLU A 207 -8.77 7.40 13.68
CA GLU A 207 -9.90 6.54 14.06
C GLU A 207 -11.19 6.93 13.31
N PRO A 208 -11.91 5.94 12.75
CA PRO A 208 -13.16 6.21 12.04
C PRO A 208 -14.25 6.67 13.01
N MET A 209 -14.85 7.82 12.72
CA MET A 209 -15.92 8.41 13.54
C MET A 209 -17.31 7.87 13.18
N GLN A 210 -17.53 7.54 11.90
CA GLN A 210 -18.81 6.98 11.42
C GLN A 210 -18.54 5.97 10.31
N ARG A 211 -19.37 4.92 10.26
CA ARG A 211 -19.40 3.95 9.17
C ARG A 211 -20.84 3.67 8.74
N LEU A 212 -21.08 3.70 7.43
CA LEU A 212 -22.33 3.25 6.81
C LEU A 212 -22.00 2.16 5.80
N ARG A 213 -22.66 1.01 5.92
CA ARG A 213 -22.52 -0.09 4.97
C ARG A 213 -23.87 -0.36 4.30
N LEU A 214 -23.84 -0.37 2.97
CA LEU A 214 -24.98 -0.77 2.13
C LEU A 214 -24.52 -1.82 1.11
N GLY A 215 -25.48 -2.52 0.51
CA GLY A 215 -25.18 -3.56 -0.48
C GLY A 215 -26.31 -3.75 -1.47
N GLY A 216 -26.07 -4.59 -2.48
CA GLY A 216 -27.06 -4.88 -3.54
C GLY A 216 -26.94 -3.94 -4.74
N PHE A 217 -25.82 -3.20 -4.87
CA PHE A 217 -25.58 -2.33 -6.02
C PHE A 217 -25.23 -3.16 -7.26
N ALA A 218 -25.80 -2.79 -8.40
CA ALA A 218 -25.55 -3.47 -9.66
C ALA A 218 -24.12 -3.17 -10.19
N ASP A 219 -23.65 -1.95 -10.00
CA ASP A 219 -22.37 -1.46 -10.53
C ASP A 219 -21.80 -0.32 -9.67
N PHE A 220 -20.64 0.16 -10.07
CA PHE A 220 -19.93 1.26 -9.46
C PHE A 220 -20.73 2.58 -9.50
N ASP A 221 -21.38 2.86 -10.61
CA ASP A 221 -22.15 4.09 -10.80
C ASP A 221 -23.30 4.19 -9.79
N ALA A 222 -23.96 3.07 -9.51
CA ALA A 222 -25.02 2.98 -8.51
C ALA A 222 -24.47 3.26 -7.10
N VAL A 223 -23.25 2.79 -6.78
CA VAL A 223 -22.60 3.08 -5.48
C VAL A 223 -22.34 4.58 -5.31
N VAL A 224 -21.71 5.21 -6.30
CA VAL A 224 -21.31 6.64 -6.19
C VAL A 224 -22.51 7.58 -6.19
N LYS A 225 -23.60 7.19 -6.87
CA LYS A 225 -24.84 7.95 -6.92
C LYS A 225 -25.74 7.78 -5.71
N GLU A 226 -25.47 6.78 -4.85
CA GLU A 226 -26.29 6.49 -3.67
C GLU A 226 -26.37 7.70 -2.72
N PRO A 227 -27.56 8.28 -2.49
CA PRO A 227 -27.70 9.49 -1.67
C PRO A 227 -27.27 9.30 -0.23
N GLU A 228 -27.43 8.11 0.35
CA GLU A 228 -27.04 7.85 1.73
C GLU A 228 -25.53 7.85 1.93
N PHE A 229 -24.75 7.51 0.92
CA PHE A 229 -23.30 7.66 0.99
C PHE A 229 -22.86 9.12 0.92
N ARG A 230 -23.66 9.98 0.32
CA ARG A 230 -23.34 11.41 0.24
C ARG A 230 -23.69 12.18 1.52
N ARG A 231 -24.74 11.75 2.26
CA ARG A 231 -25.22 12.43 3.47
C ARG A 231 -24.61 11.83 4.73
N PHE A 232 -24.21 12.66 5.68
CA PHE A 232 -23.69 12.25 6.98
C PHE A 232 -23.89 13.35 8.02
N ALA A 233 -23.98 12.97 9.30
CA ALA A 233 -23.99 13.92 10.40
C ALA A 233 -22.57 14.44 10.66
N CYS A 234 -22.41 15.76 10.74
CA CYS A 234 -21.12 16.38 11.08
C CYS A 234 -20.67 15.91 12.48
N PRO A 235 -19.48 15.31 12.64
CA PRO A 235 -19.02 14.85 13.96
C PRO A 235 -18.89 15.99 15.01
N GLY A 236 -18.67 17.23 14.55
CA GLY A 236 -18.51 18.36 15.46
C GLY A 236 -19.82 19.00 15.95
N CYS A 237 -20.90 18.96 15.16
CA CYS A 237 -22.16 19.65 15.53
C CYS A 237 -23.45 18.88 15.23
N GLY A 238 -23.38 17.65 14.76
CA GLY A 238 -24.52 16.79 14.48
C GLY A 238 -25.35 17.17 13.24
N ARG A 239 -25.15 18.33 12.63
CA ARG A 239 -25.92 18.77 11.47
C ARG A 239 -25.58 17.95 10.24
N GLU A 240 -26.61 17.63 9.45
CA GLU A 240 -26.40 16.93 8.18
C GLU A 240 -25.51 17.71 7.22
N ARG A 241 -24.58 16.98 6.57
CA ARG A 241 -23.68 17.47 5.52
C ARG A 241 -23.74 16.55 4.32
N THR A 242 -23.38 17.09 3.16
CA THR A 242 -23.37 16.35 1.91
C THR A 242 -22.00 16.46 1.27
N VAL A 243 -21.49 15.33 0.79
CA VAL A 243 -20.31 15.27 -0.08
C VAL A 243 -20.74 15.79 -1.45
N ALA A 244 -20.19 16.90 -1.87
CA ALA A 244 -20.52 17.51 -3.17
C ALA A 244 -20.00 16.64 -4.32
N GLU A 245 -18.78 16.12 -4.17
CA GLU A 245 -18.09 15.37 -5.21
C GLU A 245 -17.22 14.28 -4.60
N TRP A 246 -17.24 13.10 -5.22
CA TRP A 246 -16.32 12.02 -4.95
C TRP A 246 -15.19 12.05 -5.97
N ILE A 247 -13.93 12.01 -5.50
CA ILE A 247 -12.76 11.93 -6.36
C ILE A 247 -12.12 10.54 -6.29
N PRO A 248 -11.68 9.97 -7.41
CA PRO A 248 -11.07 8.64 -7.42
C PRO A 248 -9.79 8.60 -6.59
N GLN A 249 -9.68 7.62 -5.70
CA GLN A 249 -8.42 7.22 -5.07
C GLN A 249 -7.76 6.09 -5.86
N ASN A 250 -8.54 5.06 -6.18
CA ASN A 250 -8.20 3.95 -7.06
C ASN A 250 -9.50 3.34 -7.61
N LYS A 251 -9.44 2.17 -8.27
CA LYS A 251 -10.60 1.56 -8.94
C LYS A 251 -11.77 1.19 -8.01
N ASP A 252 -11.50 0.95 -6.73
CA ASP A 252 -12.49 0.50 -5.75
C ASP A 252 -12.71 1.47 -4.58
N LYS A 253 -12.10 2.67 -4.65
CA LYS A 253 -12.18 3.68 -3.58
C LYS A 253 -12.34 5.09 -4.14
N GLN A 254 -13.17 5.86 -3.45
CA GLN A 254 -13.36 7.30 -3.68
C GLN A 254 -13.10 8.09 -2.40
N LEU A 255 -12.73 9.34 -2.56
CA LEU A 255 -12.48 10.27 -1.47
C LEU A 255 -13.45 11.43 -1.52
N GLY A 256 -13.85 11.90 -0.35
CA GLY A 256 -14.61 13.11 -0.17
C GLY A 256 -14.01 13.99 0.93
N LEU A 257 -14.13 15.31 0.78
CA LEU A 257 -13.74 16.26 1.82
C LEU A 257 -14.89 17.26 2.02
N VAL A 258 -15.27 17.45 3.29
CA VAL A 258 -16.33 18.38 3.65
C VAL A 258 -15.88 19.24 4.82
N ARG A 259 -15.98 20.56 4.67
CA ARG A 259 -15.80 21.53 5.75
C ARG A 259 -17.17 22.02 6.22
N CYS A 260 -17.46 21.83 7.49
CA CYS A 260 -18.70 22.28 8.10
C CYS A 260 -18.58 23.76 8.53
N PRO A 261 -19.65 24.57 8.43
CA PRO A 261 -19.65 25.94 8.97
C PRO A 261 -19.35 26.02 10.49
N CYS A 262 -19.45 24.92 11.22
CA CYS A 262 -19.03 24.89 12.63
C CYS A 262 -17.50 24.83 12.83
N GLY A 263 -16.73 24.85 11.74
CA GLY A 263 -15.26 24.74 11.75
C GLY A 263 -14.73 23.31 11.64
N TYR A 264 -15.58 22.28 11.81
CA TYR A 264 -15.14 20.88 11.73
C TYR A 264 -14.89 20.44 10.28
N GLY A 265 -13.73 19.83 10.04
CA GLY A 265 -13.38 19.19 8.78
C GLY A 265 -13.63 17.68 8.82
N SER A 266 -14.19 17.12 7.76
CA SER A 266 -14.42 15.70 7.59
C SER A 266 -13.74 15.18 6.33
N PHE A 267 -12.96 14.11 6.46
CA PHE A 267 -12.39 13.34 5.37
C PHE A 267 -13.19 12.04 5.23
N LEU A 268 -13.63 11.71 4.02
CA LEU A 268 -14.49 10.57 3.77
C LEU A 268 -13.82 9.61 2.79
N ARG A 269 -14.01 8.31 3.04
CA ARG A 269 -13.70 7.24 2.10
C ARG A 269 -14.95 6.45 1.76
N LEU A 270 -15.18 6.22 0.49
CA LEU A 270 -16.16 5.29 -0.04
C LEU A 270 -15.41 4.15 -0.71
N HIS A 271 -15.62 2.94 -0.22
CA HIS A 271 -14.95 1.72 -0.69
C HIS A 271 -15.98 0.65 -0.99
N TRP A 272 -15.85 -0.07 -2.10
CA TRP A 272 -16.74 -1.17 -2.47
C TRP A 272 -15.99 -2.44 -2.80
N LYS A 273 -16.71 -3.56 -2.69
CA LYS A 273 -16.20 -4.91 -3.00
C LYS A 273 -17.27 -5.72 -3.72
N PRO A 274 -16.90 -6.55 -4.71
CA PRO A 274 -17.81 -7.49 -5.33
C PRO A 274 -18.26 -8.54 -4.32
N ARG A 275 -19.50 -9.01 -4.49
CA ARG A 275 -20.10 -10.13 -3.76
C ARG A 275 -20.23 -11.34 -4.66
N PRO A 276 -20.32 -12.57 -4.10
CA PRO A 276 -20.48 -13.79 -4.89
C PRO A 276 -21.73 -13.82 -5.79
N ASN A 277 -22.77 -13.04 -5.44
CA ASN A 277 -24.02 -12.93 -6.21
C ASN A 277 -23.95 -11.89 -7.36
N GLY A 278 -22.75 -11.40 -7.70
CA GLY A 278 -22.54 -10.44 -8.78
C GLY A 278 -22.86 -8.98 -8.42
N THR A 279 -23.35 -8.70 -7.20
CA THR A 279 -23.60 -7.32 -6.75
C THR A 279 -22.37 -6.73 -6.02
N LEU A 280 -22.40 -5.42 -5.78
CA LEU A 280 -21.40 -4.75 -4.96
C LEU A 280 -21.95 -4.48 -3.56
N SER A 281 -21.07 -4.56 -2.56
CA SER A 281 -21.28 -3.95 -1.24
C SER A 281 -20.32 -2.79 -1.06
N ALA A 282 -20.78 -1.69 -0.46
CA ALA A 282 -19.97 -0.51 -0.25
C ALA A 282 -20.01 -0.06 1.22
N VAL A 283 -18.93 0.60 1.63
CA VAL A 283 -18.79 1.19 2.96
C VAL A 283 -18.32 2.62 2.81
N ARG A 284 -19.09 3.57 3.35
CA ARG A 284 -18.60 4.93 3.59
C ARG A 284 -18.04 5.00 5.01
N THR A 285 -16.86 5.56 5.14
CA THR A 285 -16.23 5.86 6.44
C THR A 285 -15.94 7.36 6.52
N VAL A 286 -16.28 7.98 7.65
CA VAL A 286 -15.99 9.38 7.96
C VAL A 286 -14.90 9.44 9.00
N TYR A 287 -13.90 10.26 8.76
CA TYR A 287 -12.77 10.54 9.64
C TYR A 287 -12.70 12.05 9.95
N GLY A 288 -12.03 12.41 11.03
CA GLY A 288 -11.59 13.79 11.24
C GLY A 288 -10.60 14.21 10.15
N LEU A 289 -10.71 15.44 9.69
CA LEU A 289 -9.76 16.01 8.73
C LEU A 289 -8.56 16.55 9.49
N ASP A 290 -7.41 15.92 9.34
CA ASP A 290 -6.12 16.44 9.74
C ASP A 290 -5.40 17.11 8.56
N GLU A 291 -4.22 17.69 8.81
CA GLU A 291 -3.45 18.41 7.81
C GLU A 291 -2.95 17.45 6.70
N ALA A 292 -2.48 16.26 7.06
CA ALA A 292 -1.99 15.27 6.11
C ALA A 292 -3.10 14.80 5.16
N ALA A 293 -4.29 14.49 5.68
CA ALA A 293 -5.45 14.13 4.87
C ALA A 293 -5.91 15.28 3.96
N ALA A 294 -5.83 16.53 4.43
CA ALA A 294 -6.18 17.71 3.63
C ALA A 294 -5.21 17.90 2.44
N VAL A 295 -3.91 17.80 2.69
CA VAL A 295 -2.86 17.89 1.66
C VAL A 295 -3.02 16.76 0.64
N TYR A 296 -3.19 15.52 1.13
CA TYR A 296 -3.39 14.36 0.27
C TYR A 296 -4.62 14.51 -0.63
N TYR A 297 -5.77 14.91 -0.05
CA TYR A 297 -7.00 15.14 -0.83
C TYR A 297 -6.79 16.20 -1.91
N LYS A 298 -6.13 17.32 -1.57
CA LYS A 298 -5.85 18.39 -2.52
C LYS A 298 -4.99 17.90 -3.69
N LYS A 299 -3.90 17.18 -3.41
CA LYS A 299 -3.04 16.61 -4.46
C LYS A 299 -3.82 15.66 -5.39
N ARG A 300 -4.70 14.81 -4.83
CA ARG A 300 -5.56 13.91 -5.63
C ARG A 300 -6.58 14.67 -6.46
N LEU A 301 -7.20 15.71 -5.89
CA LEU A 301 -8.14 16.57 -6.60
C LEU A 301 -7.47 17.27 -7.79
N ASP A 302 -6.30 17.87 -7.59
CA ASP A 302 -5.56 18.57 -8.63
C ASP A 302 -5.20 17.62 -9.80
N ARG A 303 -4.76 16.41 -9.51
CA ARG A 303 -4.48 15.38 -10.53
C ARG A 303 -5.74 14.97 -11.28
N TRP A 304 -6.81 14.69 -10.57
CA TRP A 304 -8.09 14.32 -11.19
C TRP A 304 -8.64 15.42 -12.09
N VAL A 305 -8.62 16.68 -11.64
CA VAL A 305 -9.04 17.84 -12.45
C VAL A 305 -8.17 17.99 -13.70
N ASN A 306 -6.85 17.82 -13.58
CA ASN A 306 -5.94 17.89 -14.73
C ASN A 306 -6.19 16.74 -15.71
N ALA A 307 -6.39 15.51 -15.24
CA ALA A 307 -6.75 14.36 -16.09
C ALA A 307 -8.06 14.61 -16.86
N GLN A 308 -9.10 15.18 -16.22
CA GLN A 308 -10.36 15.55 -16.85
C GLN A 308 -10.15 16.58 -17.97
N LYS A 309 -9.33 17.61 -17.71
CA LYS A 309 -9.00 18.63 -18.72
C LYS A 309 -8.28 18.04 -19.94
N HIS A 310 -7.33 17.11 -19.70
CA HIS A 310 -6.62 16.42 -20.78
C HIS A 310 -7.54 15.50 -21.60
N ALA A 311 -8.40 14.73 -20.93
CA ALA A 311 -9.38 13.87 -21.59
C ALA A 311 -10.37 14.66 -22.45
N LYS A 312 -10.83 15.83 -21.95
CA LYS A 312 -11.71 16.73 -22.71
C LYS A 312 -11.03 17.27 -23.96
N LYS A 313 -9.79 17.77 -23.85
CA LYS A 313 -9.01 18.26 -24.99
C LYS A 313 -8.73 17.18 -26.03
N ALA A 314 -8.50 15.94 -25.59
CA ALA A 314 -8.30 14.80 -26.50
C ALA A 314 -9.57 14.49 -27.31
N LYS A 315 -10.74 14.47 -26.65
CA LYS A 315 -12.03 14.27 -27.32
C LYS A 315 -12.37 15.40 -28.31
N GLU A 316 -12.07 16.65 -27.95
CA GLU A 316 -12.28 17.81 -28.83
C GLU A 316 -11.40 17.74 -30.09
N LYS A 317 -10.13 17.29 -29.96
CA LYS A 317 -9.24 17.07 -31.10
C LYS A 317 -9.71 15.93 -32.01
N GLU A 318 -10.21 14.83 -31.41
CA GLU A 318 -10.74 13.69 -32.17
C GLU A 318 -12.02 14.04 -32.92
N ALA A 319 -12.89 14.84 -32.32
CA ALA A 319 -14.10 15.35 -32.97
C ALA A 319 -13.78 16.29 -34.15
N ALA A 320 -12.85 17.25 -33.96
CA ALA A 320 -12.41 18.17 -35.01
C ALA A 320 -11.67 17.45 -36.18
N GLY A 321 -10.98 16.32 -35.90
CA GLY A 321 -10.35 15.50 -36.95
C GLY A 321 -11.33 14.70 -37.80
N LYS A 322 -12.53 14.39 -37.26
CA LYS A 322 -13.60 13.69 -37.99
C LYS A 322 -14.48 14.59 -38.85
N GLU A 323 -14.48 15.90 -38.64
CA GLU A 323 -15.20 16.86 -39.48
C GLU A 323 -14.40 17.30 -40.71
N ASN A 324 -13.12 16.98 -40.81
CA ASN A 324 -12.22 17.31 -41.91
C ASN A 324 -11.87 16.12 -42.80
N THR A 325 -12.58 14.99 -42.71
CA THR A 325 -12.48 13.81 -43.55
C THR A 325 -13.84 13.50 -44.15
#